data_a20fa13bc445b11ceaa8fdc7ce58876a
#
_entry.id   a20fa13bc445b11ceaa8fdc7ce58876a
#
_cell.length_a   1.000
_cell.length_b   1.000
_cell.length_c   1.000
_cell.angle_alpha   90.00
_cell.angle_beta   90.00
_cell.angle_gamma   90.00
#
_symmetry.space_group_name_H-M   'P 1'
#
loop_
_entity.id
_entity.type
_entity.pdbx_description
1 polymer ?
#
loop_
_entity_poly.entity_id
_entity_poly.type
_entity_poly.pdbx_seq_one_letter_code
_entity_poly.pdbx_strand_id
1 'polypeptide(L)'
;MRDAVLTMIQDGTDVDADFSVLSARDLLSRSVDELKELVAQRRNMTEEERKALREETEKEIRAKAEANGIKVENDVEKEIKAEDVTILDGHTSEVFICAWNPAKEMLASGSGDSTARVWAVPAGPSGRDAQAKLAKPKILEHKSEGGDGPEAMETGEEDKNGEVAARGKQKDVTTLDWNADGTMLATGSYDGHARIWDTNGKLVMTLKQHKGPIFSLKWNKTGDSLLSGSVDKTAIVWDVKTGKMKQQFAFHSAPTLDVDWRTADSFATSSMDHSIYVCKLGDDKPVKAFKGHTDEVNAIKWDPSGTLLASCSDDFTAKVWNLKKDACVHSFSDHEKEIYTIKWSPTGPGSDNPDLPLILATASYDATIKLWDVDSGKCLHTLEGHTDPVYSVAFSPDGKYLASGSFDKHLHIWNVKDGSLMRTYKGEGGIFEVCWNKDGSKIAACFSNNRVSVIDFN
;
A
#
# COMPACT_ATOMS: atom_id res chain seq x y z
N MET A 1 -16.67 23.54 5.77
CA MET A 1 -15.53 23.26 4.86
C MET A 1 -15.96 23.20 3.41
N ARG A 2 -16.84 22.29 2.99
CA ARG A 2 -17.32 22.17 1.60
C ARG A 2 -17.89 23.46 1.03
N ASP A 3 -18.74 24.16 1.80
CA ASP A 3 -19.38 25.39 1.35
C ASP A 3 -18.41 26.58 1.24
N ALA A 4 -17.42 26.67 2.13
CA ALA A 4 -16.35 27.67 2.04
C ALA A 4 -15.45 27.46 0.81
N VAL A 5 -15.11 26.19 0.51
CA VAL A 5 -14.37 25.81 -0.69
C VAL A 5 -15.16 26.11 -1.96
N LEU A 6 -16.45 25.75 -2.00
CA LEU A 6 -17.32 26.03 -3.15
C LEU A 6 -17.48 27.54 -3.41
N THR A 7 -17.56 28.34 -2.37
CA THR A 7 -17.65 29.82 -2.49
C THR A 7 -16.35 30.39 -3.07
N MET A 8 -15.18 29.92 -2.62
CA MET A 8 -13.89 30.36 -3.17
C MET A 8 -13.71 29.97 -4.65
N ILE A 9 -14.16 28.76 -5.05
CA ILE A 9 -14.15 28.33 -6.45
C ILE A 9 -15.08 29.22 -7.32
N GLN A 10 -16.24 29.58 -6.83
CA GLN A 10 -17.18 30.44 -7.54
C GLN A 10 -16.67 31.85 -7.74
N ASP A 11 -15.83 32.36 -6.83
CA ASP A 11 -15.20 33.68 -6.89
C ASP A 11 -13.95 33.72 -7.80
N GLY A 12 -13.60 32.63 -8.49
CA GLY A 12 -12.47 32.57 -9.42
C GLY A 12 -11.08 32.52 -8.75
N THR A 13 -11.02 32.14 -7.46
CA THR A 13 -9.76 31.92 -6.75
C THR A 13 -9.09 30.64 -7.25
N ASP A 14 -7.79 30.66 -7.55
CA ASP A 14 -7.04 29.47 -7.97
C ASP A 14 -6.86 28.52 -6.76
N VAL A 15 -7.76 27.53 -6.69
CA VAL A 15 -7.96 26.69 -5.50
C VAL A 15 -6.71 25.87 -5.17
N ASP A 16 -6.04 25.31 -6.18
CA ASP A 16 -4.91 24.40 -5.96
C ASP A 16 -3.66 25.13 -5.43
N ALA A 17 -3.46 26.39 -5.84
CA ALA A 17 -2.34 27.21 -5.35
C ALA A 17 -2.62 27.83 -3.97
N ASP A 18 -3.89 28.10 -3.64
CA ASP A 18 -4.26 28.86 -2.46
C ASP A 18 -4.45 28.01 -1.21
N PHE A 19 -4.91 26.77 -1.36
CA PHE A 19 -5.08 25.87 -0.20
C PHE A 19 -3.76 25.37 0.40
N SER A 20 -2.68 25.34 -0.36
CA SER A 20 -1.36 24.91 0.14
C SER A 20 -0.83 25.75 1.32
N VAL A 21 -1.36 26.95 1.51
CA VAL A 21 -0.94 27.87 2.57
C VAL A 21 -1.88 27.93 3.78
N LEU A 22 -3.02 27.21 3.73
CA LEU A 22 -4.00 27.16 4.81
C LEU A 22 -3.90 25.85 5.60
N SER A 23 -4.09 25.92 6.91
CA SER A 23 -4.21 24.74 7.76
C SER A 23 -5.68 24.27 7.86
N ALA A 24 -5.90 23.01 8.21
CA ALA A 24 -7.24 22.48 8.48
C ALA A 24 -7.97 23.32 9.56
N ARG A 25 -7.26 23.84 10.54
CA ARG A 25 -7.80 24.70 11.59
C ARG A 25 -8.28 26.04 11.04
N ASP A 26 -7.52 26.67 10.12
CA ASP A 26 -7.93 27.93 9.50
C ASP A 26 -9.28 27.73 8.79
N LEU A 27 -9.42 26.62 8.05
CA LEU A 27 -10.64 26.27 7.31
C LEU A 27 -11.85 25.99 8.20
N LEU A 28 -11.64 25.50 9.42
CA LEU A 28 -12.72 25.16 10.37
C LEU A 28 -13.16 26.32 11.27
N SER A 29 -12.30 27.30 11.50
CA SER A 29 -12.51 28.34 12.51
C SER A 29 -12.72 29.75 11.98
N ARG A 30 -12.63 29.97 10.66
CA ARG A 30 -12.66 31.30 10.04
C ARG A 30 -13.73 31.42 8.97
N SER A 31 -14.21 32.67 8.79
CA SER A 31 -15.08 33.01 7.67
C SER A 31 -14.31 33.02 6.33
N VAL A 32 -15.04 32.97 5.21
CA VAL A 32 -14.45 33.01 3.87
C VAL A 32 -13.58 34.27 3.65
N ASP A 33 -14.04 35.41 4.15
CA ASP A 33 -13.30 36.68 3.97
C ASP A 33 -12.01 36.69 4.80
N GLU A 34 -12.03 36.19 6.02
CA GLU A 34 -10.84 35.99 6.86
C GLU A 34 -9.84 35.00 6.24
N LEU A 35 -10.35 33.95 5.56
CA LEU A 35 -9.48 32.99 4.84
C LEU A 35 -8.80 33.64 3.63
N LYS A 36 -9.52 34.48 2.87
CA LYS A 36 -8.95 35.22 1.74
C LYS A 36 -7.82 36.19 2.19
N GLU A 37 -8.04 36.91 3.29
CA GLU A 37 -7.01 37.77 3.87
C GLU A 37 -5.78 36.96 4.34
N LEU A 38 -6.01 35.83 4.98
CA LEU A 38 -4.95 34.95 5.47
C LEU A 38 -4.12 34.36 4.34
N VAL A 39 -4.78 33.96 3.24
CA VAL A 39 -4.09 33.51 2.01
C VAL A 39 -3.22 34.62 1.44
N ALA A 40 -3.77 35.84 1.32
CA ALA A 40 -3.03 36.98 0.79
C ALA A 40 -1.80 37.33 1.64
N GLN A 41 -1.93 37.26 2.97
CA GLN A 41 -0.81 37.47 3.89
C GLN A 41 0.27 36.41 3.77
N ARG A 42 -0.12 35.10 3.74
CA ARG A 42 0.82 33.97 3.71
C ARG A 42 1.48 33.77 2.35
N ARG A 43 0.88 34.21 1.26
CA ARG A 43 1.51 34.20 -0.08
C ARG A 43 2.78 35.02 -0.15
N ASN A 44 2.83 36.12 0.56
CA ASN A 44 3.99 37.06 0.58
C ASN A 44 5.06 36.65 1.60
N MET A 45 4.86 35.60 2.39
CA MET A 45 5.82 35.12 3.37
C MET A 45 6.87 34.23 2.72
N THR A 46 8.12 34.38 3.14
CA THR A 46 9.19 33.43 2.80
C THR A 46 8.96 32.06 3.47
N GLU A 47 9.64 31.04 3.02
CA GLU A 47 9.54 29.68 3.59
C GLU A 47 10.03 29.64 5.05
N GLU A 48 11.02 30.45 5.39
CA GLU A 48 11.53 30.64 6.76
C GLU A 48 10.49 31.30 7.68
N GLU A 49 9.80 32.34 7.20
CA GLU A 49 8.73 33.02 7.96
C GLU A 49 7.51 32.06 8.18
N ARG A 50 7.16 31.25 7.19
CA ARG A 50 6.11 30.24 7.34
C ARG A 50 6.49 29.17 8.37
N LYS A 51 7.75 28.75 8.39
CA LYS A 51 8.29 27.80 9.36
C LYS A 51 8.25 28.38 10.78
N ALA A 52 8.71 29.61 10.94
CA ALA A 52 8.67 30.30 12.24
C ALA A 52 7.24 30.44 12.78
N LEU A 53 6.28 30.80 11.91
CA LEU A 53 4.87 30.91 12.28
C LEU A 53 4.27 29.56 12.71
N ARG A 54 4.65 28.47 12.06
CA ARG A 54 4.23 27.12 12.47
C ARG A 54 4.78 26.76 13.85
N GLU A 55 6.06 26.97 14.08
CA GLU A 55 6.72 26.71 15.37
C GLU A 55 6.10 27.55 16.52
N GLU A 56 5.74 28.81 16.25
CA GLU A 56 5.05 29.66 17.22
C GLU A 56 3.64 29.18 17.53
N THR A 57 2.89 28.79 16.49
CA THR A 57 1.54 28.23 16.64
C THR A 57 1.54 26.89 17.41
N GLU A 58 2.53 26.04 17.16
CA GLU A 58 2.71 24.77 17.89
C GLU A 58 3.05 25.03 19.36
N LYS A 59 3.91 26.02 19.66
CA LYS A 59 4.22 26.43 21.04
C LYS A 59 2.98 26.94 21.79
N GLU A 60 2.14 27.76 21.13
CA GLU A 60 0.91 28.25 21.74
C GLU A 60 -0.11 27.12 22.02
N ILE A 61 -0.24 26.18 21.10
CA ILE A 61 -1.11 25.00 21.26
C ILE A 61 -0.63 24.17 22.45
N ARG A 62 0.68 23.94 22.53
CA ARG A 62 1.32 23.20 23.62
C ARG A 62 1.12 23.88 24.97
N ALA A 63 1.35 25.18 25.05
CA ALA A 63 1.15 25.96 26.28
C ALA A 63 -0.32 25.93 26.76
N LYS A 64 -1.28 25.97 25.82
CA LYS A 64 -2.71 25.87 26.14
C LYS A 64 -3.11 24.44 26.58
N ALA A 65 -2.52 23.42 26.02
CA ALA A 65 -2.76 22.03 26.43
C ALA A 65 -2.18 21.77 27.82
N GLU A 66 -0.97 22.23 28.12
CA GLU A 66 -0.33 22.13 29.45
C GLU A 66 -1.14 22.92 30.52
N ALA A 67 -1.65 24.10 30.18
CA ALA A 67 -2.51 24.90 31.07
C ALA A 67 -3.84 24.22 31.40
N ASN A 68 -4.32 23.33 30.51
CA ASN A 68 -5.55 22.55 30.71
C ASN A 68 -5.31 21.19 31.37
N GLY A 69 -4.09 20.92 31.87
CA GLY A 69 -3.73 19.67 32.55
C GLY A 69 -3.60 18.46 31.62
N ILE A 70 -3.56 18.68 30.31
CA ILE A 70 -3.31 17.63 29.32
C ILE A 70 -1.79 17.43 29.29
N LYS A 71 -1.30 16.26 29.73
CA LYS A 71 0.11 15.88 29.53
C LYS A 71 0.38 15.81 28.03
N VAL A 72 1.06 16.81 27.49
CA VAL A 72 1.65 16.72 26.16
C VAL A 72 2.90 15.87 26.33
N GLU A 73 2.81 14.58 26.01
CA GLU A 73 3.99 13.73 25.88
C GLU A 73 4.92 14.32 24.83
N ASN A 74 6.22 14.26 25.09
CA ASN A 74 7.23 14.83 24.19
C ASN A 74 7.21 14.06 22.85
N ASP A 75 6.58 14.62 21.82
CA ASP A 75 6.58 14.05 20.45
C ASP A 75 8.02 13.92 19.90
N VAL A 76 8.97 14.65 20.43
CA VAL A 76 10.40 14.58 20.07
C VAL A 76 11.02 13.21 20.41
N GLU A 77 10.53 12.49 21.42
CA GLU A 77 11.00 11.13 21.76
C GLU A 77 10.44 10.05 20.82
N LYS A 78 9.35 10.37 20.09
CA LYS A 78 8.70 9.43 19.15
C LYS A 78 9.24 9.51 17.74
N GLU A 79 9.93 10.61 17.38
CA GLU A 79 10.43 10.82 16.02
C GLU A 79 11.71 10.01 15.74
N ILE A 80 11.67 9.21 14.67
CA ILE A 80 12.82 8.47 14.16
C ILE A 80 13.63 9.44 13.31
N LYS A 81 14.91 9.64 13.69
CA LYS A 81 15.80 10.58 13.01
C LYS A 81 16.24 10.04 11.66
N ALA A 82 16.40 10.93 10.68
CA ALA A 82 16.86 10.57 9.34
C ALA A 82 18.24 9.86 9.35
N GLU A 83 19.09 10.13 10.35
CA GLU A 83 20.40 9.50 10.50
C GLU A 83 20.33 8.01 10.92
N ASP A 84 19.19 7.58 11.47
CA ASP A 84 18.92 6.20 11.91
C ASP A 84 18.19 5.38 10.81
N VAL A 85 18.05 5.96 9.62
CA VAL A 85 17.35 5.34 8.48
C VAL A 85 18.33 4.99 7.37
N THR A 86 18.21 3.77 6.83
CA THR A 86 18.96 3.36 5.63
C THR A 86 18.11 3.64 4.39
N ILE A 87 18.63 4.45 3.47
CA ILE A 87 17.96 4.81 2.22
C ILE A 87 18.46 3.91 1.09
N LEU A 88 17.53 3.20 0.46
CA LEU A 88 17.79 2.41 -0.74
C LEU A 88 17.48 3.28 -1.97
N ASP A 89 18.52 3.91 -2.50
CA ASP A 89 18.44 4.85 -3.60
C ASP A 89 18.85 4.19 -4.92
N GLY A 90 18.15 4.52 -6.00
CA GLY A 90 18.50 4.01 -7.32
C GLY A 90 17.34 3.86 -8.30
N HIS A 91 16.08 3.69 -7.85
CA HIS A 91 14.93 3.78 -8.75
C HIS A 91 14.85 5.18 -9.36
N THR A 92 14.33 5.28 -10.58
CA THR A 92 14.20 6.55 -11.32
C THR A 92 12.76 7.01 -11.46
N SER A 93 11.82 6.24 -10.90
CA SER A 93 10.40 6.58 -10.79
C SER A 93 9.86 6.09 -9.44
N GLU A 94 8.63 6.42 -9.14
CA GLU A 94 7.91 6.06 -7.92
C GLU A 94 8.03 4.56 -7.60
N VAL A 95 8.17 4.23 -6.32
CA VAL A 95 8.26 2.85 -5.84
C VAL A 95 6.92 2.47 -5.23
N PHE A 96 6.18 1.58 -5.92
CA PHE A 96 4.81 1.22 -5.55
C PHE A 96 4.71 0.13 -4.50
N ILE A 97 5.67 -0.79 -4.48
CA ILE A 97 5.59 -1.99 -3.65
C ILE A 97 6.97 -2.43 -3.17
N CYS A 98 7.03 -2.99 -1.96
CA CYS A 98 8.18 -3.73 -1.47
C CYS A 98 7.76 -4.95 -0.65
N ALA A 99 8.63 -5.94 -0.59
CA ALA A 99 8.46 -7.13 0.24
C ALA A 99 9.81 -7.66 0.73
N TRP A 100 9.87 -7.99 2.01
CA TRP A 100 11.00 -8.69 2.60
C TRP A 100 11.04 -10.15 2.16
N ASN A 101 12.23 -10.65 1.91
CA ASN A 101 12.43 -12.07 1.68
C ASN A 101 12.18 -12.84 3.00
N PRO A 102 11.37 -13.93 2.99
CA PRO A 102 11.01 -14.64 4.21
C PRO A 102 12.15 -15.44 4.85
N ALA A 103 13.29 -15.62 4.16
CA ALA A 103 14.40 -16.46 4.61
C ALA A 103 15.75 -15.72 4.70
N LYS A 104 15.92 -14.57 4.07
CA LYS A 104 17.18 -13.84 3.96
C LYS A 104 16.98 -12.35 4.23
N GLU A 105 18.03 -11.66 4.68
CA GLU A 105 18.05 -10.21 4.84
C GLU A 105 18.12 -9.50 3.46
N MET A 106 17.02 -9.64 2.72
CA MET A 106 16.86 -9.09 1.39
C MET A 106 15.48 -8.44 1.27
N LEU A 107 15.44 -7.31 0.60
CA LEU A 107 14.21 -6.60 0.28
C LEU A 107 14.05 -6.54 -1.25
N ALA A 108 12.87 -6.80 -1.75
CA ALA A 108 12.51 -6.53 -3.14
C ALA A 108 11.66 -5.26 -3.22
N SER A 109 11.86 -4.45 -4.27
CA SER A 109 11.03 -3.27 -4.57
C SER A 109 10.63 -3.26 -6.03
N GLY A 110 9.43 -2.75 -6.34
CA GLY A 110 8.88 -2.61 -7.69
C GLY A 110 8.51 -1.16 -7.99
N SER A 111 8.84 -0.68 -9.18
CA SER A 111 8.75 0.75 -9.54
C SER A 111 8.15 0.99 -10.92
N GLY A 112 7.66 2.22 -11.11
CA GLY A 112 7.27 2.81 -12.39
C GLY A 112 8.43 3.01 -13.36
N ASP A 113 9.69 2.78 -12.94
CA ASP A 113 10.85 2.79 -13.84
C ASP A 113 11.00 1.49 -14.66
N SER A 114 9.98 0.63 -14.65
CA SER A 114 9.96 -0.67 -15.32
C SER A 114 10.97 -1.67 -14.79
N THR A 115 11.47 -1.46 -13.57
CA THR A 115 12.37 -2.39 -12.90
C THR A 115 11.82 -2.84 -11.56
N ALA A 116 12.14 -4.07 -11.17
CA ALA A 116 12.19 -4.44 -9.77
C ALA A 116 13.66 -4.47 -9.33
N ARG A 117 13.89 -4.30 -8.03
CA ARG A 117 15.24 -4.35 -7.45
C ARG A 117 15.26 -5.27 -6.25
N VAL A 118 16.37 -6.01 -6.10
CA VAL A 118 16.62 -6.83 -4.91
C VAL A 118 17.84 -6.25 -4.18
N TRP A 119 17.60 -5.84 -2.96
CA TRP A 119 18.56 -5.18 -2.09
C TRP A 119 19.02 -6.17 -1.02
N ALA A 120 20.34 -6.30 -0.83
CA ALA A 120 20.90 -6.96 0.34
C ALA A 120 20.95 -5.92 1.47
N VAL A 121 20.09 -6.06 2.47
CA VAL A 121 20.04 -5.15 3.61
C VAL A 121 21.13 -5.56 4.60
N PRO A 122 22.03 -4.66 5.02
CA PRO A 122 23.06 -4.99 5.99
C PRO A 122 22.47 -5.44 7.32
N ALA A 123 23.08 -6.44 7.93
CA ALA A 123 22.75 -6.86 9.28
C ALA A 123 23.13 -5.76 10.30
N GLY A 124 22.42 -5.71 11.42
CA GLY A 124 22.62 -4.71 12.47
C GLY A 124 21.79 -3.45 12.29
N PRO A 125 22.06 -2.40 13.06
CA PRO A 125 21.27 -1.16 13.04
C PRO A 125 21.27 -0.47 11.68
N SER A 126 20.13 0.11 11.34
CA SER A 126 19.96 1.00 10.18
C SER A 126 20.72 2.31 10.40
N GLY A 127 20.82 3.15 9.38
CA GLY A 127 21.46 4.45 9.45
C GLY A 127 22.80 4.51 8.71
N ARG A 128 23.65 5.45 9.10
CA ARG A 128 24.88 5.81 8.36
C ARG A 128 25.83 4.65 8.12
N ASP A 129 26.03 3.77 9.12
CA ASP A 129 26.95 2.62 8.99
C ASP A 129 26.39 1.55 8.07
N ALA A 130 25.09 1.30 8.11
CA ALA A 130 24.40 0.41 7.18
C ALA A 130 24.40 0.99 5.77
N GLN A 131 24.16 2.29 5.63
CA GLN A 131 24.22 3.02 4.35
C GLN A 131 25.59 2.87 3.68
N ALA A 132 26.68 2.99 4.45
CA ALA A 132 28.05 2.84 3.94
C ALA A 132 28.38 1.41 3.47
N LYS A 133 27.69 0.40 4.02
CA LYS A 133 27.87 -1.03 3.68
C LYS A 133 26.91 -1.53 2.62
N LEU A 134 25.98 -0.70 2.16
CA LEU A 134 24.95 -1.08 1.22
C LEU A 134 25.57 -1.48 -0.14
N ALA A 135 25.33 -2.72 -0.53
CA ALA A 135 25.75 -3.22 -1.84
C ALA A 135 24.83 -2.69 -2.96
N LYS A 136 25.32 -2.63 -4.19
CA LYS A 136 24.49 -2.31 -5.35
C LYS A 136 23.35 -3.32 -5.47
N PRO A 137 22.11 -2.87 -5.74
CA PRO A 137 20.97 -3.77 -5.91
C PRO A 137 21.13 -4.61 -7.17
N LYS A 138 20.48 -5.76 -7.18
CA LYS A 138 20.26 -6.52 -8.40
C LYS A 138 19.06 -5.91 -9.11
N ILE A 139 19.26 -5.50 -10.36
CA ILE A 139 18.23 -4.85 -11.18
C ILE A 139 17.54 -5.91 -12.02
N LEU A 140 16.24 -6.02 -11.92
CA LEU A 140 15.37 -6.96 -12.62
C LEU A 140 14.61 -6.17 -13.69
N GLU A 141 15.15 -6.13 -14.90
CA GLU A 141 14.60 -5.32 -15.98
C GLU A 141 13.46 -6.04 -16.71
N HIS A 142 12.31 -5.39 -16.83
CA HIS A 142 11.18 -5.87 -17.60
C HIS A 142 11.36 -5.54 -19.10
N LYS A 143 12.39 -6.12 -19.74
CA LYS A 143 12.67 -5.94 -21.16
C LYS A 143 11.69 -6.70 -22.05
N SER A 144 11.46 -6.20 -23.26
CA SER A 144 10.80 -6.95 -24.33
C SER A 144 11.76 -8.05 -24.82
N GLU A 145 11.29 -9.28 -24.97
CA GLU A 145 12.03 -10.31 -25.68
C GLU A 145 11.99 -9.99 -27.19
N GLY A 146 13.06 -9.49 -27.74
CA GLY A 146 13.18 -9.25 -29.16
C GLY A 146 14.28 -8.24 -29.50
N GLY A 147 15.48 -8.75 -29.78
CA GLY A 147 16.50 -8.12 -30.61
C GLY A 147 17.23 -6.92 -30.04
N ASP A 148 18.57 -7.08 -29.90
CA ASP A 148 19.54 -5.99 -29.90
C ASP A 148 19.50 -5.23 -31.25
N GLY A 149 18.45 -4.47 -31.49
CA GLY A 149 18.42 -3.41 -32.47
C GLY A 149 18.32 -2.09 -31.70
N PRO A 150 19.02 -1.02 -32.10
CA PRO A 150 18.77 0.29 -31.53
C PRO A 150 17.27 0.56 -31.74
N GLU A 151 16.53 0.69 -30.61
CA GLU A 151 15.17 1.21 -30.68
C GLU A 151 15.26 2.50 -31.46
N ALA A 152 14.69 2.49 -32.67
CA ALA A 152 14.48 3.69 -33.43
C ALA A 152 13.78 4.65 -32.48
N MET A 153 14.39 5.80 -32.18
CA MET A 153 13.69 6.96 -31.72
C MET A 153 12.62 7.22 -32.76
N GLU A 154 11.42 6.69 -32.53
CA GLU A 154 10.25 7.17 -33.24
C GLU A 154 10.04 8.60 -32.75
N THR A 155 10.63 9.52 -33.54
CA THR A 155 10.27 10.93 -33.54
C THR A 155 8.76 10.98 -33.73
N GLY A 156 8.05 11.45 -32.70
CA GLY A 156 6.61 11.57 -32.73
C GLY A 156 6.16 12.39 -33.94
N GLU A 157 5.52 11.75 -34.88
CA GLU A 157 4.67 12.43 -35.84
C GLU A 157 3.34 12.67 -35.13
N GLU A 158 3.02 13.95 -34.94
CA GLU A 158 1.68 14.38 -34.53
C GLU A 158 0.68 13.97 -35.62
N ASP A 159 -0.34 13.21 -35.24
CA ASP A 159 -1.46 12.99 -36.12
C ASP A 159 -2.24 14.31 -36.32
N LYS A 160 -3.04 14.38 -37.40
CA LYS A 160 -3.78 15.59 -37.76
C LYS A 160 -4.84 16.04 -36.76
N ASN A 161 -4.97 15.33 -35.60
CA ASN A 161 -5.91 15.61 -34.51
C ASN A 161 -5.21 16.02 -33.20
N GLY A 162 -3.87 16.12 -33.14
CA GLY A 162 -3.14 16.57 -31.97
C GLY A 162 -3.07 15.53 -30.85
N GLU A 163 -3.35 14.27 -31.12
CA GLU A 163 -3.12 13.19 -30.16
C GLU A 163 -1.67 12.72 -30.21
N VAL A 164 -0.98 12.80 -29.07
CA VAL A 164 0.41 12.35 -28.91
C VAL A 164 0.47 10.84 -29.14
N ALA A 165 1.20 10.44 -30.19
CA ALA A 165 1.42 9.06 -30.57
C ALA A 165 1.87 8.20 -29.38
N ALA A 166 1.36 6.98 -29.33
CA ALA A 166 1.49 5.99 -28.28
C ALA A 166 2.89 5.93 -27.65
N ARG A 167 3.01 6.39 -26.40
CA ARG A 167 4.11 6.01 -25.50
C ARG A 167 4.22 4.49 -25.54
N GLY A 168 5.41 3.96 -25.79
CA GLY A 168 5.69 2.52 -25.74
C GLY A 168 5.05 1.91 -24.49
N LYS A 169 4.50 0.67 -24.60
CA LYS A 169 3.74 0.05 -23.50
C LYS A 169 4.47 0.23 -22.19
N GLN A 170 3.86 0.97 -21.26
CA GLN A 170 4.35 1.19 -19.91
C GLN A 170 4.58 -0.19 -19.26
N LYS A 171 5.72 -0.41 -18.64
CA LYS A 171 6.11 -1.70 -18.07
C LYS A 171 6.31 -1.63 -16.56
N ASP A 172 5.62 -0.70 -15.91
CA ASP A 172 5.68 -0.49 -14.46
C ASP A 172 5.49 -1.80 -13.71
N VAL A 173 6.29 -2.00 -12.68
CA VAL A 173 6.18 -3.14 -11.78
C VAL A 173 5.16 -2.79 -10.72
N THR A 174 3.95 -3.33 -10.86
CA THR A 174 2.78 -3.01 -10.03
C THR A 174 2.66 -3.86 -8.79
N THR A 175 3.20 -5.09 -8.85
CA THR A 175 3.08 -6.05 -7.75
C THR A 175 4.27 -7.01 -7.73
N LEU A 176 4.60 -7.52 -6.55
CA LEU A 176 5.63 -8.54 -6.38
C LEU A 176 5.34 -9.41 -5.15
N ASP A 177 5.87 -10.63 -5.18
CA ASP A 177 5.72 -11.56 -4.06
C ASP A 177 6.88 -12.58 -4.05
N TRP A 178 7.39 -12.91 -2.86
CA TRP A 178 8.37 -13.97 -2.66
C TRP A 178 7.67 -15.30 -2.43
N ASN A 179 8.24 -16.38 -2.95
CA ASN A 179 7.78 -17.71 -2.55
C ASN A 179 8.17 -18.00 -1.09
N ALA A 180 7.52 -18.98 -0.48
CA ALA A 180 7.60 -19.24 0.96
C ALA A 180 9.02 -19.56 1.47
N ASP A 181 9.88 -20.16 0.64
CA ASP A 181 11.29 -20.48 0.99
C ASP A 181 12.27 -19.34 0.64
N GLY A 182 11.79 -18.26 0.04
CA GLY A 182 12.58 -17.09 -0.33
C GLY A 182 13.59 -17.32 -1.45
N THR A 183 13.43 -18.36 -2.25
CA THR A 183 14.34 -18.69 -3.36
C THR A 183 13.97 -18.02 -4.68
N MET A 184 12.69 -17.65 -4.85
CA MET A 184 12.17 -17.04 -6.07
C MET A 184 11.31 -15.83 -5.75
N LEU A 185 11.45 -14.79 -6.59
CA LEU A 185 10.61 -13.60 -6.61
C LEU A 185 9.74 -13.62 -7.86
N ALA A 186 8.45 -13.38 -7.71
CA ALA A 186 7.56 -13.10 -8.83
C ALA A 186 7.25 -11.61 -8.90
N THR A 187 7.20 -11.04 -10.09
CA THR A 187 6.81 -9.65 -10.37
C THR A 187 5.71 -9.61 -11.41
N GLY A 188 4.71 -8.77 -11.19
CA GLY A 188 3.64 -8.46 -12.14
C GLY A 188 3.81 -7.05 -12.69
N SER A 189 3.48 -6.85 -13.96
CA SER A 189 3.74 -5.58 -14.63
C SER A 189 2.52 -5.07 -15.39
N TYR A 190 2.55 -3.77 -15.65
CA TYR A 190 1.59 -3.08 -16.49
C TYR A 190 1.59 -3.59 -17.96
N ASP A 191 2.67 -4.26 -18.39
CA ASP A 191 2.76 -4.90 -19.71
C ASP A 191 1.93 -6.19 -19.85
N GLY A 192 1.27 -6.64 -18.76
CA GLY A 192 0.45 -7.86 -18.69
C GLY A 192 1.27 -9.13 -18.50
N HIS A 193 2.56 -9.04 -18.24
CA HIS A 193 3.41 -10.20 -18.01
C HIS A 193 3.77 -10.34 -16.54
N ALA A 194 3.70 -11.58 -16.03
CA ALA A 194 4.37 -11.94 -14.79
C ALA A 194 5.74 -12.54 -15.10
N ARG A 195 6.73 -12.24 -14.26
CA ARG A 195 8.10 -12.76 -14.39
C ARG A 195 8.55 -13.38 -13.10
N ILE A 196 9.32 -14.47 -13.20
CA ILE A 196 9.89 -15.17 -12.04
C ILE A 196 11.40 -15.05 -12.12
N TRP A 197 12.02 -14.67 -11.00
CA TRP A 197 13.42 -14.38 -10.85
C TRP A 197 14.02 -15.20 -9.70
N ASP A 198 15.27 -15.63 -9.85
CA ASP A 198 16.02 -16.19 -8.74
C ASP A 198 16.59 -15.07 -7.82
N THR A 199 17.10 -15.44 -6.66
CA THR A 199 17.72 -14.48 -5.73
C THR A 199 19.02 -13.84 -6.25
N ASN A 200 19.56 -14.30 -7.37
CA ASN A 200 20.72 -13.69 -8.04
C ASN A 200 20.30 -12.62 -9.06
N GLY A 201 19.00 -12.45 -9.29
CA GLY A 201 18.45 -11.51 -10.26
C GLY A 201 18.36 -12.08 -11.67
N LYS A 202 18.55 -13.40 -11.84
CA LYS A 202 18.39 -14.05 -13.14
C LYS A 202 16.91 -14.32 -13.41
N LEU A 203 16.45 -13.93 -14.61
CA LEU A 203 15.12 -14.27 -15.10
C LEU A 203 15.02 -15.79 -15.30
N VAL A 204 14.11 -16.44 -14.58
CA VAL A 204 13.84 -17.87 -14.68
C VAL A 204 12.80 -18.14 -15.76
N MET A 205 11.69 -17.35 -15.76
CA MET A 205 10.64 -17.48 -16.77
C MET A 205 9.79 -16.23 -16.89
N THR A 206 9.12 -16.07 -18.03
CA THR A 206 8.11 -15.06 -18.30
C THR A 206 6.77 -15.73 -18.58
N LEU A 207 5.73 -15.33 -17.88
CA LEU A 207 4.36 -15.84 -17.98
C LEU A 207 3.53 -14.85 -18.79
N LYS A 208 3.12 -15.26 -20.00
CA LYS A 208 2.48 -14.39 -21.02
C LYS A 208 1.12 -14.94 -21.39
N GLN A 209 0.06 -14.38 -20.84
CA GLN A 209 -1.32 -14.74 -21.22
C GLN A 209 -2.29 -13.61 -20.97
N HIS A 210 -2.07 -12.80 -19.93
CA HIS A 210 -2.91 -11.65 -19.67
C HIS A 210 -2.85 -10.63 -20.81
N LYS A 211 -3.99 -10.00 -21.08
CA LYS A 211 -4.17 -8.99 -22.15
C LYS A 211 -4.17 -7.57 -21.61
N GLY A 212 -3.99 -7.41 -20.31
CA GLY A 212 -3.96 -6.12 -19.59
C GLY A 212 -3.03 -6.16 -18.40
N PRO A 213 -2.79 -5.00 -17.76
CA PRO A 213 -1.98 -4.88 -16.56
C PRO A 213 -2.30 -5.92 -15.48
N ILE A 214 -1.27 -6.42 -14.81
CA ILE A 214 -1.42 -7.29 -13.64
C ILE A 214 -1.37 -6.41 -12.41
N PHE A 215 -2.43 -6.41 -11.58
CA PHE A 215 -2.50 -5.59 -10.36
C PHE A 215 -2.19 -6.36 -9.09
N SER A 216 -2.47 -7.66 -9.06
CA SER A 216 -2.16 -8.50 -7.90
C SER A 216 -1.55 -9.83 -8.34
N LEU A 217 -0.60 -10.32 -7.54
CA LEU A 217 0.13 -11.54 -7.82
C LEU A 217 0.55 -12.17 -6.50
N LYS A 218 0.28 -13.50 -6.34
CA LYS A 218 0.55 -14.22 -5.09
C LYS A 218 1.03 -15.63 -5.34
N TRP A 219 2.09 -16.03 -4.64
CA TRP A 219 2.50 -17.42 -4.53
C TRP A 219 1.56 -18.19 -3.61
N ASN A 220 1.28 -19.45 -3.96
CA ASN A 220 0.66 -20.34 -2.98
C ASN A 220 1.70 -20.80 -1.93
N LYS A 221 1.22 -21.33 -0.80
CA LYS A 221 2.08 -21.75 0.32
C LYS A 221 3.08 -22.87 -0.07
N THR A 222 2.76 -23.69 -1.06
CA THR A 222 3.63 -24.79 -1.52
C THR A 222 4.71 -24.32 -2.51
N GLY A 223 4.59 -23.12 -3.06
CA GLY A 223 5.54 -22.54 -4.02
C GLY A 223 5.52 -23.20 -5.41
N ASP A 224 4.49 -24.00 -5.72
CA ASP A 224 4.35 -24.66 -7.00
C ASP A 224 3.37 -23.97 -7.97
N SER A 225 2.64 -22.98 -7.47
CA SER A 225 1.65 -22.23 -8.23
C SER A 225 1.73 -20.75 -7.93
N LEU A 226 1.54 -19.96 -8.97
CA LEU A 226 1.42 -18.51 -8.90
C LEU A 226 0.00 -18.12 -9.35
N LEU A 227 -0.63 -17.19 -8.65
CA LEU A 227 -1.93 -16.61 -8.99
C LEU A 227 -1.75 -15.16 -9.39
N SER A 228 -2.36 -14.73 -10.48
CA SER A 228 -2.35 -13.34 -10.93
C SER A 228 -3.76 -12.84 -11.23
N GLY A 229 -4.04 -11.57 -10.89
CA GLY A 229 -5.26 -10.83 -11.23
C GLY A 229 -4.95 -9.65 -12.13
N SER A 230 -5.80 -9.40 -13.14
CA SER A 230 -5.52 -8.43 -14.20
C SER A 230 -6.72 -7.55 -14.56
N VAL A 231 -6.38 -6.40 -15.13
CA VAL A 231 -7.34 -5.47 -15.78
C VAL A 231 -8.11 -6.15 -16.93
N ASP A 232 -7.60 -7.25 -17.49
CA ASP A 232 -8.31 -8.06 -18.49
C ASP A 232 -9.52 -8.82 -17.92
N LYS A 233 -9.88 -8.56 -16.66
CA LYS A 233 -11.04 -9.11 -15.94
C LYS A 233 -10.89 -10.57 -15.54
N THR A 234 -9.69 -11.11 -15.64
CA THR A 234 -9.42 -12.52 -15.34
C THR A 234 -8.42 -12.70 -14.21
N ALA A 235 -8.48 -13.86 -13.58
CA ALA A 235 -7.41 -14.38 -12.76
C ALA A 235 -6.84 -15.64 -13.42
N ILE A 236 -5.53 -15.84 -13.32
CA ILE A 236 -4.83 -16.99 -13.89
C ILE A 236 -3.99 -17.67 -12.82
N VAL A 237 -4.10 -19.01 -12.75
CA VAL A 237 -3.18 -19.84 -11.97
C VAL A 237 -2.15 -20.48 -12.92
N TRP A 238 -0.90 -20.31 -12.55
CA TRP A 238 0.27 -20.75 -13.31
C TRP A 238 0.96 -21.92 -12.64
N ASP A 239 1.45 -22.86 -13.44
CA ASP A 239 2.38 -23.90 -13.03
C ASP A 239 3.81 -23.34 -13.12
N VAL A 240 4.46 -23.21 -11.99
CA VAL A 240 5.79 -22.58 -11.90
C VAL A 240 6.90 -23.47 -12.45
N LYS A 241 6.71 -24.79 -12.49
CA LYS A 241 7.71 -25.71 -13.05
C LYS A 241 7.76 -25.65 -14.57
N THR A 242 6.59 -25.51 -15.20
CA THR A 242 6.46 -25.56 -16.66
C THR A 242 6.29 -24.17 -17.29
N GLY A 243 5.97 -23.14 -16.50
CA GLY A 243 5.63 -21.80 -16.99
C GLY A 243 4.28 -21.76 -17.73
N LYS A 244 3.47 -22.79 -17.65
CA LYS A 244 2.18 -22.87 -18.35
C LYS A 244 1.05 -22.45 -17.44
N MET A 245 0.00 -21.92 -18.06
CA MET A 245 -1.27 -21.68 -17.41
C MET A 245 -1.88 -23.01 -16.98
N LYS A 246 -2.23 -23.16 -15.68
CA LYS A 246 -3.04 -24.28 -15.17
C LYS A 246 -4.50 -24.07 -15.52
N GLN A 247 -5.03 -22.87 -15.20
CA GLN A 247 -6.41 -22.50 -15.44
C GLN A 247 -6.59 -20.98 -15.45
N GLN A 248 -7.50 -20.49 -16.28
CA GLN A 248 -7.94 -19.10 -16.32
C GLN A 248 -9.38 -18.99 -15.84
N PHE A 249 -9.65 -18.00 -14.98
CA PHE A 249 -10.94 -17.74 -14.38
C PHE A 249 -11.45 -16.39 -14.89
N ALA A 250 -12.55 -16.39 -15.64
CA ALA A 250 -13.13 -15.23 -16.31
C ALA A 250 -14.57 -15.01 -15.83
N PHE A 251 -14.74 -14.79 -14.52
CA PHE A 251 -16.07 -14.60 -13.92
C PHE A 251 -16.42 -13.12 -13.72
N HIS A 252 -15.41 -12.26 -13.65
CA HIS A 252 -15.60 -10.83 -13.47
C HIS A 252 -16.02 -10.12 -14.76
N SER A 253 -16.86 -9.07 -14.60
CA SER A 253 -17.27 -8.20 -15.72
C SER A 253 -16.44 -6.91 -15.83
N ALA A 254 -15.59 -6.63 -14.83
CA ALA A 254 -14.66 -5.51 -14.75
C ALA A 254 -13.28 -5.97 -14.26
N PRO A 255 -12.24 -5.09 -14.24
CA PRO A 255 -10.90 -5.42 -13.79
C PRO A 255 -10.84 -6.17 -12.46
N THR A 256 -9.99 -7.21 -12.39
CA THR A 256 -9.65 -7.91 -11.15
C THR A 256 -8.57 -7.11 -10.42
N LEU A 257 -8.86 -6.66 -9.20
CA LEU A 257 -8.00 -5.78 -8.43
C LEU A 257 -7.06 -6.51 -7.47
N ASP A 258 -7.59 -7.49 -6.72
CA ASP A 258 -6.78 -8.25 -5.77
C ASP A 258 -7.09 -9.76 -5.84
N VAL A 259 -6.10 -10.56 -5.45
CA VAL A 259 -6.21 -12.02 -5.36
C VAL A 259 -5.52 -12.50 -4.09
N ASP A 260 -6.09 -13.53 -3.45
CA ASP A 260 -5.49 -14.11 -2.26
C ASP A 260 -5.77 -15.62 -2.13
N TRP A 261 -4.73 -16.39 -1.80
CA TRP A 261 -4.85 -17.83 -1.64
C TRP A 261 -5.46 -18.20 -0.29
N ARG A 262 -6.43 -19.10 -0.32
CA ARG A 262 -7.00 -19.73 0.86
C ARG A 262 -6.25 -21.03 1.22
N THR A 263 -6.08 -21.90 0.25
CA THR A 263 -5.38 -23.18 0.34
C THR A 263 -4.42 -23.34 -0.84
N ALA A 264 -3.80 -24.48 -1.03
CA ALA A 264 -2.93 -24.74 -2.18
C ALA A 264 -3.68 -24.71 -3.54
N ASP A 265 -5.00 -24.92 -3.53
CA ASP A 265 -5.86 -25.06 -4.73
C ASP A 265 -7.10 -24.14 -4.74
N SER A 266 -7.34 -23.38 -3.67
CA SER A 266 -8.50 -22.48 -3.54
C SER A 266 -8.06 -21.08 -3.19
N PHE A 267 -8.69 -20.07 -3.81
CA PHE A 267 -8.35 -18.66 -3.68
C PHE A 267 -9.58 -17.76 -3.84
N ALA A 268 -9.43 -16.49 -3.54
CA ALA A 268 -10.45 -15.49 -3.79
C ALA A 268 -9.94 -14.43 -4.77
N THR A 269 -10.85 -13.76 -5.48
CA THR A 269 -10.62 -12.63 -6.38
C THR A 269 -11.59 -11.51 -6.08
N SER A 270 -11.14 -10.25 -6.12
CA SER A 270 -11.98 -9.05 -6.03
C SER A 270 -11.89 -8.20 -7.29
N SER A 271 -12.91 -7.38 -7.52
CA SER A 271 -13.02 -6.64 -8.78
C SER A 271 -13.76 -5.31 -8.62
N MET A 272 -13.54 -4.45 -9.62
CA MET A 272 -14.33 -3.23 -9.86
C MET A 272 -15.81 -3.54 -10.21
N ASP A 273 -16.19 -4.81 -10.43
CA ASP A 273 -17.59 -5.22 -10.62
C ASP A 273 -18.35 -5.43 -9.30
N HIS A 274 -17.78 -4.98 -8.18
CA HIS A 274 -18.31 -5.03 -6.83
C HIS A 274 -18.48 -6.43 -6.25
N SER A 275 -17.97 -7.46 -6.96
CA SER A 275 -18.11 -8.87 -6.61
C SER A 275 -16.79 -9.47 -6.12
N ILE A 276 -16.93 -10.48 -5.28
CA ILE A 276 -15.84 -11.34 -4.85
C ILE A 276 -16.19 -12.77 -5.23
N TYR A 277 -15.27 -13.47 -5.91
CA TYR A 277 -15.43 -14.89 -6.20
C TYR A 277 -14.41 -15.71 -5.44
N VAL A 278 -14.87 -16.82 -4.85
CA VAL A 278 -14.00 -17.87 -4.33
C VAL A 278 -13.96 -18.99 -5.35
N CYS A 279 -12.76 -19.30 -5.80
CA CYS A 279 -12.51 -20.25 -6.86
C CYS A 279 -11.67 -21.44 -6.35
N LYS A 280 -11.75 -22.55 -7.07
CA LYS A 280 -10.92 -23.73 -6.83
C LYS A 280 -10.40 -24.27 -8.15
N LEU A 281 -9.14 -24.71 -8.16
CA LEU A 281 -8.53 -25.36 -9.33
C LEU A 281 -9.31 -26.62 -9.71
N GLY A 282 -9.57 -26.77 -10.99
CA GLY A 282 -10.33 -27.89 -11.55
C GLY A 282 -11.84 -27.65 -11.63
N ASP A 283 -12.37 -26.59 -11.01
CA ASP A 283 -13.79 -26.26 -11.06
C ASP A 283 -14.04 -25.20 -12.15
N ASP A 284 -15.10 -25.39 -12.94
CA ASP A 284 -15.53 -24.48 -14.01
C ASP A 284 -16.42 -23.32 -13.50
N LYS A 285 -16.80 -23.35 -12.23
CA LYS A 285 -17.66 -22.36 -11.58
C LYS A 285 -17.05 -21.92 -10.25
N PRO A 286 -17.33 -20.70 -9.80
CA PRO A 286 -16.93 -20.27 -8.47
C PRO A 286 -17.55 -21.17 -7.40
N VAL A 287 -16.77 -21.55 -6.40
CA VAL A 287 -17.24 -22.24 -5.18
C VAL A 287 -18.24 -21.35 -4.44
N LYS A 288 -17.99 -20.04 -4.44
CA LYS A 288 -18.83 -19.03 -3.79
C LYS A 288 -18.69 -17.69 -4.52
N ALA A 289 -19.81 -16.95 -4.56
CA ALA A 289 -19.84 -15.55 -4.95
C ALA A 289 -20.36 -14.74 -3.77
N PHE A 290 -19.59 -13.75 -3.32
CA PHE A 290 -20.03 -12.79 -2.32
C PHE A 290 -20.43 -11.49 -3.02
N LYS A 291 -21.68 -11.09 -2.79
CA LYS A 291 -22.28 -9.86 -3.30
C LYS A 291 -22.80 -9.05 -2.12
N GLY A 292 -22.51 -7.78 -2.07
CA GLY A 292 -22.95 -6.92 -0.95
C GLY A 292 -22.16 -5.63 -0.83
N HIS A 293 -21.00 -5.52 -1.50
CA HIS A 293 -20.40 -4.22 -1.78
C HIS A 293 -21.18 -3.51 -2.88
N THR A 294 -21.26 -2.18 -2.79
CA THR A 294 -22.00 -1.34 -3.74
C THR A 294 -21.06 -0.55 -4.66
N ASP A 295 -19.76 -0.70 -4.45
CA ASP A 295 -18.71 -0.10 -5.27
C ASP A 295 -17.50 -1.03 -5.39
N GLU A 296 -16.41 -0.60 -6.02
CA GLU A 296 -15.19 -1.36 -6.30
C GLU A 296 -14.63 -2.03 -5.05
N VAL A 297 -14.23 -3.30 -5.16
CA VAL A 297 -13.62 -4.05 -4.05
C VAL A 297 -12.11 -4.04 -4.21
N ASN A 298 -11.44 -3.16 -3.46
CA ASN A 298 -10.02 -2.83 -3.61
C ASN A 298 -9.09 -3.94 -3.15
N ALA A 299 -9.37 -4.55 -2.01
CA ALA A 299 -8.51 -5.59 -1.46
C ALA A 299 -9.31 -6.68 -0.74
N ILE A 300 -8.75 -7.88 -0.76
CA ILE A 300 -9.28 -9.06 -0.07
C ILE A 300 -8.14 -9.80 0.62
N LYS A 301 -8.40 -10.32 1.82
CA LYS A 301 -7.43 -11.17 2.54
C LYS A 301 -8.12 -12.26 3.32
N TRP A 302 -7.61 -13.49 3.18
CA TRP A 302 -7.97 -14.59 4.07
C TRP A 302 -7.32 -14.42 5.42
N ASP A 303 -8.06 -14.75 6.48
CA ASP A 303 -7.50 -14.86 7.83
C ASP A 303 -6.46 -16.02 7.88
N PRO A 304 -5.59 -16.07 8.90
CA PRO A 304 -4.57 -17.10 9.00
C PRO A 304 -5.11 -18.54 8.95
N SER A 305 -6.34 -18.77 9.43
CA SER A 305 -7.00 -20.09 9.40
C SER A 305 -7.61 -20.46 8.03
N GLY A 306 -7.80 -19.49 7.14
CA GLY A 306 -8.53 -19.64 5.89
C GLY A 306 -10.04 -19.85 6.07
N THR A 307 -10.61 -19.47 7.20
CA THR A 307 -12.03 -19.60 7.51
C THR A 307 -12.84 -18.37 7.16
N LEU A 308 -12.25 -17.19 7.37
CA LEU A 308 -12.84 -15.89 7.11
C LEU A 308 -12.10 -15.17 5.98
N LEU A 309 -12.85 -14.49 5.13
CA LEU A 309 -12.34 -13.58 4.12
C LEU A 309 -12.73 -12.16 4.51
N ALA A 310 -11.78 -11.24 4.55
CA ALA A 310 -12.06 -9.82 4.66
C ALA A 310 -11.99 -9.15 3.30
N SER A 311 -12.80 -8.12 3.08
CA SER A 311 -12.78 -7.26 1.89
C SER A 311 -12.97 -5.81 2.28
N CYS A 312 -12.42 -4.89 1.49
CA CYS A 312 -12.65 -3.45 1.61
C CYS A 312 -12.98 -2.83 0.26
N SER A 313 -13.69 -1.70 0.28
CA SER A 313 -14.32 -1.15 -0.92
C SER A 313 -14.37 0.37 -0.90
N ASP A 314 -14.56 0.94 -2.11
CA ASP A 314 -14.90 2.35 -2.32
C ASP A 314 -16.30 2.71 -1.81
N ASP A 315 -17.12 1.73 -1.44
CA ASP A 315 -18.40 1.93 -0.74
C ASP A 315 -18.23 2.35 0.74
N PHE A 316 -17.01 2.65 1.18
CA PHE A 316 -16.61 3.06 2.54
C PHE A 316 -16.75 1.95 3.58
N THR A 317 -17.03 0.71 3.15
CA THR A 317 -17.22 -0.41 4.07
C THR A 317 -16.11 -1.46 3.96
N ALA A 318 -15.82 -2.10 5.07
CA ALA A 318 -15.12 -3.37 5.11
C ALA A 318 -16.08 -4.47 5.54
N LYS A 319 -15.95 -5.65 4.94
CA LYS A 319 -16.84 -6.80 5.21
C LYS A 319 -16.05 -8.04 5.52
N VAL A 320 -16.58 -8.87 6.40
CA VAL A 320 -16.06 -10.19 6.74
C VAL A 320 -17.04 -11.25 6.27
N TRP A 321 -16.55 -12.22 5.52
CA TRP A 321 -17.33 -13.26 4.88
C TRP A 321 -16.93 -14.64 5.37
N ASN A 322 -17.88 -15.58 5.31
CA ASN A 322 -17.65 -16.98 5.59
C ASN A 322 -18.30 -17.85 4.50
N LEU A 323 -17.62 -18.89 4.04
CA LEU A 323 -18.13 -19.77 2.97
C LEU A 323 -19.46 -20.46 3.31
N LYS A 324 -19.77 -20.61 4.59
CA LYS A 324 -21.00 -21.27 5.06
C LYS A 324 -22.25 -20.37 5.03
N LYS A 325 -22.06 -19.05 4.86
CA LYS A 325 -23.15 -18.05 4.86
C LYS A 325 -23.20 -17.31 3.53
N ASP A 326 -24.40 -16.88 3.12
CA ASP A 326 -24.57 -16.05 1.91
C ASP A 326 -24.33 -14.56 2.21
N ALA A 327 -24.76 -14.10 3.39
CA ALA A 327 -24.51 -12.76 3.87
C ALA A 327 -23.14 -12.66 4.54
N CYS A 328 -22.59 -11.42 4.61
CA CYS A 328 -21.40 -11.17 5.37
C CYS A 328 -21.63 -11.45 6.87
N VAL A 329 -20.58 -11.84 7.57
CA VAL A 329 -20.60 -12.04 9.03
C VAL A 329 -20.63 -10.68 9.73
N HIS A 330 -19.78 -9.76 9.26
CA HIS A 330 -19.71 -8.37 9.74
C HIS A 330 -19.64 -7.42 8.56
N SER A 331 -20.21 -6.23 8.75
CA SER A 331 -20.09 -5.09 7.85
C SER A 331 -19.72 -3.86 8.68
N PHE A 332 -18.50 -3.37 8.48
CA PHE A 332 -17.94 -2.22 9.17
C PHE A 332 -18.11 -0.99 8.27
N SER A 333 -18.78 0.04 8.77
CA SER A 333 -19.17 1.23 7.99
C SER A 333 -18.80 2.55 8.68
N ASP A 334 -17.80 2.54 9.55
CA ASP A 334 -17.40 3.71 10.34
C ASP A 334 -16.39 4.61 9.62
N HIS A 335 -15.84 4.19 8.46
CA HIS A 335 -15.01 5.04 7.62
C HIS A 335 -15.86 6.04 6.83
N GLU A 336 -15.32 7.24 6.62
CA GLU A 336 -16.02 8.34 5.94
C GLU A 336 -15.67 8.45 4.44
N LYS A 337 -14.66 7.69 3.98
CA LYS A 337 -14.21 7.61 2.59
C LYS A 337 -13.80 6.19 2.23
N GLU A 338 -13.36 6.02 0.99
CA GLU A 338 -12.90 4.77 0.39
C GLU A 338 -11.87 4.06 1.28
N ILE A 339 -12.00 2.75 1.43
CA ILE A 339 -11.03 1.92 2.13
C ILE A 339 -10.11 1.28 1.11
N TYR A 340 -8.84 1.66 1.15
CA TYR A 340 -7.86 1.23 0.15
C TYR A 340 -7.25 -0.15 0.45
N THR A 341 -6.96 -0.44 1.72
CA THR A 341 -6.30 -1.69 2.11
C THR A 341 -6.83 -2.29 3.39
N ILE A 342 -6.64 -3.59 3.52
CA ILE A 342 -7.10 -4.39 4.65
C ILE A 342 -6.07 -5.46 4.99
N LYS A 343 -5.80 -5.67 6.28
CA LYS A 343 -4.84 -6.68 6.77
C LYS A 343 -5.36 -7.36 8.01
N TRP A 344 -5.16 -8.67 8.08
CA TRP A 344 -5.35 -9.44 9.31
C TRP A 344 -4.11 -9.36 10.18
N SER A 345 -4.31 -9.33 11.50
CA SER A 345 -3.22 -9.56 12.44
C SER A 345 -2.69 -11.00 12.28
N PRO A 346 -1.38 -11.24 12.48
CA PRO A 346 -0.81 -12.58 12.48
C PRO A 346 -1.09 -13.31 13.82
N THR A 347 -2.35 -13.24 14.27
CA THR A 347 -2.83 -13.73 15.57
C THR A 347 -4.09 -14.58 15.38
N GLY A 348 -4.55 -15.26 16.41
CA GLY A 348 -5.73 -16.11 16.33
C GLY A 348 -5.48 -17.47 15.68
N PRO A 349 -6.53 -18.27 15.49
CA PRO A 349 -6.42 -19.64 14.98
C PRO A 349 -5.70 -19.72 13.64
N GLY A 350 -4.77 -20.66 13.50
CA GLY A 350 -4.02 -20.90 12.26
C GLY A 350 -2.79 -19.99 12.07
N SER A 351 -2.51 -19.10 13.00
CA SER A 351 -1.32 -18.23 13.03
C SER A 351 -0.22 -18.76 13.98
N ASP A 352 0.93 -18.08 13.99
CA ASP A 352 2.02 -18.34 14.94
C ASP A 352 1.70 -17.82 16.36
N ASN A 353 0.65 -17.00 16.52
CA ASN A 353 0.20 -16.42 17.79
C ASN A 353 -1.28 -16.78 18.06
N PRO A 354 -1.61 -18.10 18.24
CA PRO A 354 -3.00 -18.56 18.22
C PRO A 354 -3.83 -18.14 19.45
N ASP A 355 -3.18 -17.79 20.55
CA ASP A 355 -3.84 -17.41 21.81
C ASP A 355 -4.19 -15.91 21.88
N LEU A 356 -3.74 -15.11 20.91
CA LEU A 356 -4.07 -13.70 20.82
C LEU A 356 -5.34 -13.49 19.97
N PRO A 357 -6.16 -12.44 20.28
CA PRO A 357 -7.37 -12.17 19.51
C PRO A 357 -7.05 -11.84 18.05
N LEU A 358 -7.90 -12.29 17.14
CA LEU A 358 -7.81 -11.98 15.72
C LEU A 358 -8.35 -10.56 15.46
N ILE A 359 -7.49 -9.69 14.95
CA ILE A 359 -7.79 -8.29 14.67
C ILE A 359 -7.71 -8.04 13.17
N LEU A 360 -8.65 -7.22 12.66
CA LEU A 360 -8.63 -6.72 11.31
C LEU A 360 -8.23 -5.24 11.33
N ALA A 361 -7.29 -4.83 10.48
CA ALA A 361 -6.95 -3.43 10.26
C ALA A 361 -7.46 -2.98 8.90
N THR A 362 -8.08 -1.80 8.85
CA THR A 362 -8.51 -1.12 7.62
C THR A 362 -7.87 0.25 7.54
N ALA A 363 -7.43 0.67 6.34
CA ALA A 363 -6.85 1.98 6.10
C ALA A 363 -7.58 2.68 4.96
N SER A 364 -7.87 3.97 5.14
CA SER A 364 -8.81 4.72 4.31
C SER A 364 -8.23 6.05 3.79
N TYR A 365 -8.88 6.56 2.75
CA TYR A 365 -8.75 7.92 2.24
C TYR A 365 -9.25 8.99 3.23
N ASP A 366 -9.97 8.61 4.29
CA ASP A 366 -10.34 9.51 5.39
C ASP A 366 -9.16 9.85 6.33
N ALA A 367 -7.96 9.39 6.00
CA ALA A 367 -6.72 9.54 6.76
C ALA A 367 -6.72 8.79 8.10
N THR A 368 -7.66 7.89 8.34
CA THR A 368 -7.72 7.07 9.56
C THR A 368 -7.44 5.59 9.29
N ILE A 369 -7.02 4.92 10.34
CA ILE A 369 -6.92 3.46 10.38
C ILE A 369 -7.85 2.99 11.49
N LYS A 370 -8.59 1.92 11.24
CA LYS A 370 -9.45 1.31 12.27
C LYS A 370 -9.03 -0.13 12.53
N LEU A 371 -9.03 -0.47 13.82
CA LEU A 371 -8.78 -1.83 14.30
C LEU A 371 -10.10 -2.43 14.77
N TRP A 372 -10.41 -3.63 14.26
CA TRP A 372 -11.68 -4.29 14.50
C TRP A 372 -11.46 -5.61 15.24
N ASP A 373 -12.20 -5.83 16.30
CA ASP A 373 -12.36 -7.14 16.92
C ASP A 373 -13.37 -7.94 16.10
N VAL A 374 -12.92 -9.00 15.48
CA VAL A 374 -13.72 -9.80 14.55
C VAL A 374 -14.69 -10.72 15.27
N ASP A 375 -14.42 -11.11 16.51
CA ASP A 375 -15.32 -11.94 17.29
C ASP A 375 -16.56 -11.15 17.72
N SER A 376 -16.38 -9.93 18.22
CA SER A 376 -17.48 -9.06 18.66
C SER A 376 -18.07 -8.19 17.55
N GLY A 377 -17.35 -8.00 16.44
CA GLY A 377 -17.72 -7.08 15.36
C GLY A 377 -17.62 -5.59 15.74
N LYS A 378 -16.80 -5.23 16.74
CA LYS A 378 -16.66 -3.85 17.23
C LYS A 378 -15.36 -3.20 16.77
N CYS A 379 -15.39 -1.89 16.56
CA CYS A 379 -14.19 -1.09 16.43
C CYS A 379 -13.50 -1.02 17.80
N LEU A 380 -12.23 -1.47 17.86
CA LEU A 380 -11.39 -1.38 19.05
C LEU A 380 -10.76 0.00 19.17
N HIS A 381 -10.17 0.48 18.08
CA HIS A 381 -9.47 1.75 18.02
C HIS A 381 -9.66 2.41 16.66
N THR A 382 -9.80 3.74 16.66
CA THR A 382 -9.56 4.59 15.51
C THR A 382 -8.22 5.27 15.72
N LEU A 383 -7.25 4.98 14.85
CA LEU A 383 -5.91 5.54 14.91
C LEU A 383 -5.89 6.82 14.08
N GLU A 384 -5.84 7.94 14.77
CA GLU A 384 -5.82 9.29 14.20
C GLU A 384 -4.41 9.87 14.34
N GLY A 385 -3.88 10.45 13.25
CA GLY A 385 -2.52 11.03 13.23
C GLY A 385 -2.06 11.36 11.83
N HIS A 386 -2.51 10.60 10.83
CA HIS A 386 -2.28 10.94 9.42
C HIS A 386 -3.18 12.11 8.99
N THR A 387 -2.70 12.90 8.02
CA THR A 387 -3.42 14.06 7.48
C THR A 387 -3.87 13.87 6.03
N ASP A 388 -3.39 12.83 5.37
CA ASP A 388 -3.70 12.45 3.99
C ASP A 388 -4.02 10.95 3.92
N PRO A 389 -4.51 10.44 2.78
CA PRO A 389 -4.88 9.04 2.59
C PRO A 389 -3.84 8.05 3.09
N VAL A 390 -4.27 7.02 3.81
CA VAL A 390 -3.42 5.92 4.26
C VAL A 390 -3.49 4.79 3.24
N TYR A 391 -2.38 4.56 2.54
CA TYR A 391 -2.33 3.56 1.47
C TYR A 391 -1.94 2.16 1.93
N SER A 392 -1.16 2.06 2.99
CA SER A 392 -0.66 0.75 3.44
C SER A 392 -0.60 0.65 4.95
N VAL A 393 -0.93 -0.55 5.44
CA VAL A 393 -0.74 -0.95 6.83
C VAL A 393 -0.12 -2.35 6.89
N ALA A 394 0.70 -2.60 7.90
CA ALA A 394 1.31 -3.90 8.13
C ALA A 394 1.45 -4.18 9.64
N PHE A 395 0.98 -5.34 10.08
CA PHE A 395 1.22 -5.81 11.44
C PHE A 395 2.66 -6.30 11.61
N SER A 396 3.24 -6.08 12.78
CA SER A 396 4.47 -6.76 13.19
C SER A 396 4.25 -8.28 13.27
N PRO A 397 5.28 -9.13 13.11
CA PRO A 397 5.12 -10.59 13.13
C PRO A 397 4.54 -11.13 14.44
N ASP A 398 4.72 -10.45 15.56
CA ASP A 398 4.15 -10.80 16.85
C ASP A 398 2.74 -10.24 17.09
N GLY A 399 2.21 -9.46 16.15
CA GLY A 399 0.86 -8.86 16.19
C GLY A 399 0.68 -7.73 17.19
N LYS A 400 1.75 -7.25 17.84
CA LYS A 400 1.65 -6.20 18.87
C LYS A 400 1.65 -4.80 18.32
N TYR A 401 2.24 -4.60 17.14
CA TYR A 401 2.40 -3.29 16.51
C TYR A 401 1.82 -3.29 15.11
N LEU A 402 1.41 -2.11 14.68
CA LEU A 402 0.98 -1.84 13.32
C LEU A 402 1.82 -0.70 12.76
N ALA A 403 2.42 -0.89 11.58
CA ALA A 403 3.00 0.18 10.80
C ALA A 403 1.97 0.69 9.79
N SER A 404 1.94 1.99 9.56
CA SER A 404 1.11 2.63 8.54
C SER A 404 1.91 3.61 7.71
N GLY A 405 1.59 3.70 6.41
CA GLY A 405 2.18 4.63 5.47
C GLY A 405 1.12 5.45 4.77
N SER A 406 1.32 6.77 4.71
CA SER A 406 0.37 7.72 4.13
C SER A 406 1.03 8.63 3.11
N PHE A 407 0.19 9.25 2.28
CA PHE A 407 0.61 10.28 1.34
C PHE A 407 1.09 11.56 2.03
N ASP A 408 0.76 11.74 3.32
CA ASP A 408 1.30 12.81 4.18
C ASP A 408 2.81 12.68 4.46
N LYS A 409 3.47 11.66 3.88
CA LYS A 409 4.90 11.34 4.00
C LYS A 409 5.32 10.75 5.34
N HIS A 410 4.37 10.48 6.24
CA HIS A 410 4.67 9.88 7.53
C HIS A 410 4.47 8.37 7.52
N LEU A 411 5.41 7.68 8.13
CA LEU A 411 5.25 6.32 8.62
C LEU A 411 5.00 6.42 10.11
N HIS A 412 3.90 5.85 10.56
CA HIS A 412 3.56 5.73 11.98
C HIS A 412 3.63 4.29 12.43
N ILE A 413 4.04 4.08 13.68
CA ILE A 413 4.02 2.78 14.34
C ILE A 413 3.13 2.90 15.56
N TRP A 414 2.12 2.04 15.61
CA TRP A 414 1.06 2.04 16.60
C TRP A 414 1.13 0.81 17.49
N ASN A 415 0.80 0.95 18.77
CA ASN A 415 0.54 -0.17 19.66
C ASN A 415 -0.88 -0.69 19.41
N VAL A 416 -1.01 -1.94 19.00
CA VAL A 416 -2.32 -2.55 18.67
C VAL A 416 -3.24 -2.68 19.89
N LYS A 417 -2.67 -2.87 21.09
CA LYS A 417 -3.44 -3.10 22.31
C LYS A 417 -4.21 -1.87 22.79
N ASP A 418 -3.61 -0.70 22.72
CA ASP A 418 -4.17 0.54 23.27
C ASP A 418 -4.36 1.65 22.21
N GLY A 419 -3.97 1.41 20.96
CA GLY A 419 -4.09 2.35 19.87
C GLY A 419 -3.12 3.53 19.92
N SER A 420 -2.15 3.54 20.84
CA SER A 420 -1.22 4.66 21.00
C SER A 420 -0.18 4.74 19.88
N LEU A 421 0.17 5.96 19.47
CA LEU A 421 1.27 6.22 18.55
C LEU A 421 2.60 6.03 19.28
N MET A 422 3.43 5.07 18.83
CA MET A 422 4.71 4.72 19.43
C MET A 422 5.88 5.47 18.81
N ARG A 423 5.96 5.48 17.49
CA ARG A 423 7.06 6.08 16.72
C ARG A 423 6.50 6.71 15.44
N THR A 424 7.22 7.70 14.93
CA THR A 424 6.93 8.32 13.63
C THR A 424 8.22 8.56 12.87
N TYR A 425 8.17 8.38 11.55
CA TYR A 425 9.23 8.77 10.64
C TYR A 425 8.64 9.64 9.54
N LYS A 426 9.27 10.78 9.27
CA LYS A 426 8.88 11.68 8.18
C LYS A 426 9.82 11.49 7.00
N GLY A 427 9.29 10.96 5.90
CA GLY A 427 9.98 10.84 4.63
C GLY A 427 9.87 12.10 3.77
N GLU A 428 10.45 12.05 2.57
CA GLU A 428 10.43 13.17 1.61
C GLU A 428 9.31 13.06 0.56
N GLY A 429 8.67 11.89 0.43
CA GLY A 429 7.57 11.61 -0.51
C GLY A 429 6.42 10.87 0.15
N GLY A 430 5.25 10.81 -0.50
CA GLY A 430 4.11 9.99 -0.08
C GLY A 430 4.49 8.51 -0.03
N ILE A 431 3.93 7.76 0.91
CA ILE A 431 4.23 6.35 1.12
C ILE A 431 3.13 5.50 0.48
N PHE A 432 3.52 4.56 -0.39
CA PHE A 432 2.60 3.63 -1.06
C PHE A 432 2.52 2.27 -0.37
N GLU A 433 3.63 1.76 0.18
CA GLU A 433 3.65 0.45 0.84
C GLU A 433 4.58 0.47 2.05
N VAL A 434 4.19 -0.25 3.12
CA VAL A 434 5.01 -0.53 4.29
C VAL A 434 5.02 -2.03 4.58
N CYS A 435 6.15 -2.58 5.01
CA CYS A 435 6.24 -4.00 5.37
C CYS A 435 7.29 -4.24 6.44
N TRP A 436 7.00 -5.17 7.36
CA TRP A 436 7.93 -5.65 8.39
C TRP A 436 8.80 -6.76 7.84
N ASN A 437 10.05 -6.84 8.32
CA ASN A 437 10.86 -8.02 8.13
C ASN A 437 10.38 -9.16 9.04
N LYS A 438 10.93 -10.37 8.83
CA LYS A 438 10.46 -11.60 9.47
C LYS A 438 10.57 -11.58 11.00
N ASP A 439 11.62 -10.99 11.56
CA ASP A 439 11.85 -10.93 13.00
C ASP A 439 11.23 -9.71 13.69
N GLY A 440 10.62 -8.80 12.93
CA GLY A 440 9.99 -7.60 13.45
C GLY A 440 10.97 -6.52 13.90
N SER A 441 12.24 -6.62 13.54
CA SER A 441 13.25 -5.63 13.91
C SER A 441 13.32 -4.44 12.94
N LYS A 442 12.82 -4.61 11.70
CA LYS A 442 12.91 -3.59 10.64
C LYS A 442 11.60 -3.41 9.90
N ILE A 443 11.37 -2.19 9.46
CA ILE A 443 10.26 -1.80 8.59
C ILE A 443 10.85 -1.20 7.31
N ALA A 444 10.32 -1.61 6.17
CA ALA A 444 10.60 -0.95 4.91
C ALA A 444 9.39 -0.13 4.46
N ALA A 445 9.63 1.03 3.84
CA ALA A 445 8.61 1.90 3.27
C ALA A 445 9.01 2.35 1.87
N CYS A 446 8.05 2.33 0.94
CA CYS A 446 8.21 2.74 -0.46
C CYS A 446 7.61 4.12 -0.68
N PHE A 447 8.34 4.98 -1.40
CA PHE A 447 7.99 6.38 -1.53
C PHE A 447 7.78 6.82 -2.98
N SER A 448 6.96 7.84 -3.15
CA SER A 448 6.73 8.53 -4.43
C SER A 448 7.96 9.31 -4.94
N ASN A 449 8.97 9.54 -4.11
CA ASN A 449 10.23 10.18 -4.47
C ASN A 449 11.31 9.19 -4.95
N ASN A 450 10.91 8.03 -5.46
CA ASN A 450 11.76 7.01 -6.05
C ASN A 450 12.68 6.24 -5.07
N ARG A 451 12.44 6.35 -3.76
CA ARG A 451 13.27 5.76 -2.70
C ARG A 451 12.53 4.71 -1.90
N VAL A 452 13.29 3.85 -1.27
CA VAL A 452 12.81 2.97 -0.20
C VAL A 452 13.61 3.28 1.06
N SER A 453 12.93 3.42 2.19
CA SER A 453 13.58 3.58 3.49
C SER A 453 13.50 2.29 4.29
N VAL A 454 14.58 1.95 4.99
CA VAL A 454 14.63 0.85 5.97
C VAL A 454 14.90 1.46 7.34
N ILE A 455 14.02 1.16 8.28
CA ILE A 455 13.92 1.78 9.60
C ILE A 455 13.97 0.68 10.65
N ASP A 456 14.71 0.89 11.72
CA ASP A 456 14.70 -0.03 12.87
C ASP A 456 13.55 0.29 13.84
N PHE A 457 13.00 -0.77 14.40
CA PHE A 457 11.92 -0.68 15.39
C PHE A 457 12.42 -0.93 16.83
N ASN A 458 13.64 -0.97 17.15
CA ASN A 458 14.12 -1.21 18.52
C ASN A 458 14.20 0.06 19.35
#